data_176ca0f71a0d0f79c3d69893efe39e97
#
_entry.id   176ca0f71a0d0f79c3d69893efe39e97
#
_cell.length_a   1.000
_cell.length_b   1.000
_cell.length_c   1.000
_cell.angle_alpha   90.00
_cell.angle_beta   90.00
_cell.angle_gamma   90.00
#
_symmetry.space_group_name_H-M   'P 1'
#
loop_
_entity.id
_entity.type
_entity.pdbx_description
1 polymer ?
#
loop_
_entity_poly.entity_id
_entity_poly.type
_entity_poly.pdbx_seq_one_letter_code
_entity_poly.pdbx_strand_id
1 'polypeptide(L)'
;MKRVFKKALLGALTVGILAGCASEEDTIVMAPLPQVDSQFTPSSEWSTSIGDGVGHYFSKLSPVMANDTLFVASRDGLVKALDPENGKQKWQVNLEEDVIARLSGGITAAYENLYIGSENGEVIALDQDTGDVIWRIEVGGEVLAKPIADSGLIIVNTSRGTLIALDESTGEQRWALSTEVPNLTLRGDSTPTAIGGGVFWGTANGRLAAAIVERGQLIWQQPVGTPKGATEIDRLVDVDSSPIVLGGTLFTVGYNGQLIAIDLRSANPIWKRNYSSATDIATDGSRIFVITEKDHVVAVDARSGTELWENSKLEYRQLTAPVLVDNYLVVGDTLGYLHWMDRSTGEFVAQQFVDDSGFAVGPTLLSDGYVITTRNGDVKKLTINE
;
A
#
# COMPACT_ATOMS: atom_id res chain seq x y z
N MET A 1 46.49 -20.45 65.31
CA MET A 1 45.97 -19.25 64.70
C MET A 1 46.41 -19.11 63.22
N LYS A 2 46.33 -20.14 62.38
CA LYS A 2 46.72 -20.10 60.92
C LYS A 2 45.82 -20.94 60.01
N ARG A 3 44.56 -21.21 60.41
CA ARG A 3 43.62 -22.02 59.57
C ARG A 3 42.28 -21.36 59.29
N VAL A 4 42.04 -20.12 59.71
CA VAL A 4 40.76 -19.43 59.50
C VAL A 4 40.82 -18.45 58.34
N PHE A 5 42.02 -18.04 57.88
CA PHE A 5 42.18 -17.02 56.82
C PHE A 5 42.11 -17.55 55.37
N LYS A 6 42.04 -18.91 55.15
CA LYS A 6 41.99 -19.49 53.79
C LYS A 6 40.58 -19.77 53.28
N LYS A 7 39.55 -19.62 54.09
CA LYS A 7 38.16 -19.86 53.66
C LYS A 7 37.38 -18.57 53.32
N ALA A 8 37.90 -17.40 53.62
CA ALA A 8 37.27 -16.15 53.33
C ALA A 8 37.64 -15.56 51.94
N LEU A 9 38.67 -16.08 51.28
CA LEU A 9 39.12 -15.56 49.97
C LEU A 9 38.53 -16.34 48.74
N LEU A 10 37.84 -17.46 48.99
CA LEU A 10 37.18 -18.23 47.90
C LEU A 10 35.69 -17.88 47.74
N GLY A 11 35.10 -17.09 48.65
CA GLY A 11 33.71 -16.63 48.57
C GLY A 11 33.49 -15.33 47.85
N ALA A 12 34.53 -14.54 47.57
CA ALA A 12 34.45 -13.22 46.95
C ALA A 12 34.65 -13.21 45.43
N LEU A 13 34.98 -14.37 44.81
CA LEU A 13 35.30 -14.48 43.39
C LEU A 13 34.14 -15.07 42.53
N THR A 14 33.02 -15.40 43.15
CA THR A 14 31.87 -16.04 42.43
C THR A 14 30.65 -15.13 42.29
N VAL A 15 30.70 -13.86 42.70
CA VAL A 15 29.59 -12.90 42.56
C VAL A 15 29.78 -11.94 41.36
N GLY A 16 30.89 -12.01 40.63
CA GLY A 16 31.28 -11.08 39.58
C GLY A 16 30.94 -11.43 38.16
N ILE A 17 30.19 -12.51 37.86
CA ILE A 17 29.98 -12.99 36.47
C ILE A 17 28.48 -13.11 36.12
N LEU A 18 27.62 -12.33 36.71
CA LEU A 18 26.19 -12.24 36.33
C LEU A 18 25.78 -10.81 35.93
N ALA A 19 26.73 -9.97 35.53
CA ALA A 19 26.45 -8.81 34.68
C ALA A 19 26.51 -9.28 33.23
N GLY A 20 25.74 -10.32 32.90
CA GLY A 20 25.50 -10.72 31.50
C GLY A 20 24.59 -9.69 30.86
N CYS A 21 24.97 -9.23 29.71
CA CYS A 21 24.28 -8.38 28.78
C CYS A 21 22.76 -8.54 28.86
N ALA A 22 22.06 -7.65 29.55
CA ALA A 22 20.74 -7.25 29.13
C ALA A 22 21.00 -6.44 27.85
N SER A 23 21.00 -7.08 26.68
CA SER A 23 20.63 -6.39 25.47
C SER A 23 19.20 -5.91 25.78
N GLU A 24 19.01 -4.63 25.98
CA GLU A 24 17.70 -4.03 25.77
C GLU A 24 17.37 -4.42 24.34
N GLU A 25 16.53 -5.45 24.18
CA GLU A 25 15.79 -5.61 22.93
C GLU A 25 15.05 -4.31 22.77
N ASP A 26 15.35 -3.56 21.72
CA ASP A 26 14.56 -2.38 21.33
C ASP A 26 13.14 -2.88 21.08
N THR A 27 12.31 -2.86 22.13
CA THR A 27 10.91 -3.23 22.00
C THR A 27 10.25 -2.16 21.16
N ILE A 28 9.79 -2.53 19.96
CA ILE A 28 8.99 -1.64 19.11
C ILE A 28 7.73 -1.27 19.90
N VAL A 29 7.62 0.00 20.25
CA VAL A 29 6.49 0.55 21.00
C VAL A 29 5.75 1.54 20.12
N MET A 30 4.46 1.30 19.89
CA MET A 30 3.59 2.23 19.19
C MET A 30 3.57 3.58 19.91
N ALA A 31 3.76 4.67 19.16
CA ALA A 31 3.67 6.03 19.70
C ALA A 31 2.25 6.30 20.27
N PRO A 32 2.16 7.04 21.39
CA PRO A 32 0.86 7.44 21.92
C PRO A 32 0.09 8.28 20.88
N LEU A 33 -1.24 8.29 21.01
CA LEU A 33 -2.08 9.11 20.15
C LEU A 33 -1.72 10.60 20.37
N PRO A 34 -1.33 11.34 19.30
CA PRO A 34 -1.03 12.76 19.41
C PRO A 34 -2.26 13.55 19.91
N GLN A 35 -2.04 14.54 20.77
CA GLN A 35 -3.08 15.50 21.09
C GLN A 35 -3.13 16.57 19.99
N VAL A 36 -4.30 16.70 19.35
CA VAL A 36 -4.52 17.61 18.22
C VAL A 36 -5.68 18.53 18.52
N ASP A 37 -5.44 19.85 18.48
CA ASP A 37 -6.51 20.84 18.46
C ASP A 37 -7.09 20.88 17.06
N SER A 38 -8.15 20.08 16.85
CA SER A 38 -8.77 19.92 15.52
C SER A 38 -9.38 21.24 15.04
N GLN A 39 -8.96 21.71 13.89
CA GLN A 39 -9.47 22.92 13.24
C GLN A 39 -10.84 22.67 12.59
N PHE A 40 -11.16 21.42 12.28
CA PHE A 40 -12.43 20.96 11.75
C PHE A 40 -12.72 19.54 12.24
N THR A 41 -13.97 19.11 12.11
CA THR A 41 -14.39 17.73 12.39
C THR A 41 -15.14 17.21 11.17
N PRO A 42 -14.61 16.20 10.47
CA PRO A 42 -15.33 15.59 9.36
C PRO A 42 -16.66 15.00 9.84
N SER A 43 -17.72 15.22 9.06
CA SER A 43 -19.05 14.69 9.34
C SER A 43 -19.36 13.45 8.51
N SER A 44 -20.09 12.50 9.06
CA SER A 44 -20.54 11.31 8.35
C SER A 44 -21.86 11.63 7.62
N GLU A 45 -21.86 11.49 6.29
CA GLU A 45 -23.04 11.67 5.45
C GLU A 45 -23.90 10.40 5.44
N TRP A 46 -23.25 9.24 5.19
CA TRP A 46 -23.87 7.94 5.22
C TRP A 46 -22.88 6.84 5.60
N SER A 47 -23.42 5.71 6.04
CA SER A 47 -22.67 4.49 6.34
C SER A 47 -23.42 3.27 5.84
N THR A 48 -22.69 2.28 5.33
CA THR A 48 -23.19 0.97 4.94
C THR A 48 -22.13 -0.10 5.25
N SER A 49 -22.45 -1.38 5.04
CA SER A 49 -21.50 -2.48 5.29
C SER A 49 -21.20 -3.26 4.01
N ILE A 50 -19.95 -3.76 3.90
CA ILE A 50 -19.47 -4.70 2.88
C ILE A 50 -19.13 -6.06 3.52
N GLY A 51 -20.02 -6.65 4.29
CA GLY A 51 -19.78 -7.92 4.98
C GLY A 51 -18.68 -7.83 6.03
N ASP A 52 -17.78 -8.84 6.08
CA ASP A 52 -16.72 -8.93 7.09
C ASP A 52 -15.47 -8.12 6.72
N GLY A 53 -15.52 -7.34 5.63
CA GLY A 53 -14.43 -6.48 5.17
C GLY A 53 -13.19 -7.25 4.76
N VAL A 54 -12.01 -6.79 5.22
CA VAL A 54 -10.72 -7.41 4.91
C VAL A 54 -10.05 -8.03 6.14
N GLY A 55 -10.59 -7.79 7.34
CA GLY A 55 -10.01 -8.27 8.59
C GLY A 55 -8.56 -7.82 8.79
N HIS A 56 -7.76 -8.67 9.43
CA HIS A 56 -6.32 -8.40 9.67
C HIS A 56 -5.41 -8.83 8.51
N TYR A 57 -5.99 -9.20 7.37
CA TYR A 57 -5.21 -9.62 6.22
C TYR A 57 -4.62 -8.43 5.46
N PHE A 58 -3.54 -8.68 4.72
CA PHE A 58 -3.05 -7.72 3.72
C PHE A 58 -4.12 -7.51 2.65
N SER A 59 -4.39 -6.26 2.28
CA SER A 59 -5.35 -5.95 1.24
C SER A 59 -5.11 -4.55 0.67
N LYS A 60 -5.26 -4.42 -0.64
CA LYS A 60 -5.36 -3.16 -1.39
C LYS A 60 -6.79 -2.91 -1.89
N LEU A 61 -7.80 -3.60 -1.35
CA LEU A 61 -9.21 -3.40 -1.67
C LEU A 61 -9.66 -2.01 -1.22
N SER A 62 -9.53 -1.04 -2.10
CA SER A 62 -10.05 0.32 -1.94
C SER A 62 -11.33 0.50 -2.74
N PRO A 63 -12.28 1.32 -2.29
CA PRO A 63 -13.41 1.73 -3.12
C PRO A 63 -12.95 2.34 -4.44
N VAL A 64 -13.73 2.19 -5.51
CA VAL A 64 -13.48 2.83 -6.79
C VAL A 64 -14.74 3.51 -7.30
N MET A 65 -14.60 4.74 -7.80
CA MET A 65 -15.67 5.47 -8.47
C MET A 65 -15.57 5.32 -9.98
N ALA A 66 -16.66 4.94 -10.62
CA ALA A 66 -16.83 4.99 -12.06
C ALA A 66 -18.32 5.15 -12.42
N ASN A 67 -18.63 5.91 -13.46
CA ASN A 67 -19.98 6.07 -14.00
C ASN A 67 -21.04 6.35 -12.91
N ASP A 68 -20.77 7.33 -12.04
CA ASP A 68 -21.64 7.71 -10.90
C ASP A 68 -22.02 6.53 -9.99
N THR A 69 -21.09 5.58 -9.85
CA THR A 69 -21.26 4.39 -9.02
C THR A 69 -20.01 4.15 -8.19
N LEU A 70 -20.19 3.89 -6.91
CA LEU A 70 -19.13 3.51 -5.99
C LEU A 70 -19.11 1.98 -5.86
N PHE A 71 -17.99 1.37 -6.23
CA PHE A 71 -17.79 -0.08 -6.09
C PHE A 71 -16.92 -0.37 -4.88
N VAL A 72 -17.35 -1.34 -4.08
CA VAL A 72 -16.65 -1.79 -2.87
C VAL A 72 -16.64 -3.32 -2.82
N ALA A 73 -15.60 -3.89 -2.22
CA ALA A 73 -15.48 -5.34 -2.09
C ALA A 73 -14.94 -5.74 -0.72
N SER A 74 -15.31 -6.93 -0.26
CA SER A 74 -14.73 -7.60 0.89
C SER A 74 -13.82 -8.76 0.48
N ARG A 75 -12.97 -9.19 1.38
CA ARG A 75 -12.02 -10.28 1.11
C ARG A 75 -12.70 -11.61 0.84
N ASP A 76 -13.83 -11.90 1.46
CA ASP A 76 -14.61 -13.13 1.29
C ASP A 76 -15.29 -13.26 -0.08
N GLY A 77 -15.44 -12.16 -0.83
CA GLY A 77 -15.94 -12.19 -2.20
C GLY A 77 -17.19 -11.36 -2.44
N LEU A 78 -17.72 -10.68 -1.41
CA LEU A 78 -18.85 -9.80 -1.60
C LEU A 78 -18.41 -8.53 -2.32
N VAL A 79 -19.02 -8.23 -3.47
CA VAL A 79 -18.84 -6.99 -4.24
C VAL A 79 -20.17 -6.26 -4.31
N LYS A 80 -20.16 -4.95 -4.07
CA LYS A 80 -21.35 -4.09 -4.14
C LYS A 80 -21.11 -2.88 -5.01
N ALA A 81 -22.14 -2.51 -5.76
CA ALA A 81 -22.27 -1.20 -6.37
C ALA A 81 -23.22 -0.35 -5.52
N LEU A 82 -22.76 0.84 -5.18
CA LEU A 82 -23.47 1.77 -4.30
C LEU A 82 -23.71 3.10 -5.03
N ASP A 83 -24.79 3.75 -4.68
CA ASP A 83 -25.03 5.15 -4.99
C ASP A 83 -24.10 6.02 -4.12
N PRO A 84 -23.21 6.82 -4.67
CA PRO A 84 -22.24 7.61 -3.90
C PRO A 84 -22.87 8.73 -3.08
N GLU A 85 -24.11 9.18 -3.42
CA GLU A 85 -24.79 10.26 -2.69
C GLU A 85 -25.38 9.77 -1.36
N ASN A 86 -25.88 8.53 -1.32
CA ASN A 86 -26.67 8.05 -0.18
C ASN A 86 -26.30 6.65 0.32
N GLY A 87 -25.28 6.00 -0.26
CA GLY A 87 -24.79 4.68 0.12
C GLY A 87 -25.77 3.53 -0.19
N LYS A 88 -26.84 3.78 -0.94
CA LYS A 88 -27.80 2.72 -1.30
C LYS A 88 -27.21 1.75 -2.30
N GLN A 89 -27.44 0.49 -2.06
CA GLN A 89 -27.00 -0.58 -2.96
C GLN A 89 -27.76 -0.52 -4.28
N LYS A 90 -27.03 -0.49 -5.40
CA LYS A 90 -27.57 -0.66 -6.76
C LYS A 90 -27.65 -2.15 -7.11
N TRP A 91 -26.54 -2.88 -6.89
CA TRP A 91 -26.46 -4.33 -7.01
C TRP A 91 -25.42 -4.91 -6.05
N GLN A 92 -25.43 -6.23 -5.87
CA GLN A 92 -24.37 -6.98 -5.20
C GLN A 92 -24.21 -8.36 -5.81
N VAL A 93 -23.00 -8.90 -5.73
CA VAL A 93 -22.66 -10.27 -6.11
C VAL A 93 -21.72 -10.86 -5.05
N ASN A 94 -21.85 -12.16 -4.80
CA ASN A 94 -20.88 -12.91 -4.02
C ASN A 94 -20.07 -13.80 -4.98
N LEU A 95 -18.77 -13.59 -4.99
CA LEU A 95 -17.82 -14.32 -5.86
C LEU A 95 -17.28 -15.60 -5.20
N GLU A 96 -17.71 -15.89 -3.97
CA GLU A 96 -17.43 -17.16 -3.32
C GLU A 96 -18.10 -18.29 -4.08
N GLU A 97 -17.34 -19.35 -4.34
CA GLU A 97 -17.83 -20.61 -4.93
C GLU A 97 -17.67 -21.74 -3.90
N ASP A 98 -16.86 -22.76 -4.20
CA ASP A 98 -16.53 -23.83 -3.26
C ASP A 98 -15.56 -23.39 -2.15
N VAL A 99 -14.84 -22.29 -2.37
CA VAL A 99 -13.87 -21.69 -1.46
C VAL A 99 -14.03 -20.17 -1.41
N ILE A 100 -13.63 -19.57 -0.29
CA ILE A 100 -13.60 -18.12 -0.11
C ILE A 100 -12.79 -17.47 -1.24
N ALA A 101 -13.32 -16.42 -1.86
CA ALA A 101 -12.71 -15.76 -3.01
C ALA A 101 -11.36 -15.10 -2.71
N ARG A 102 -11.14 -14.66 -1.44
CA ARG A 102 -9.90 -14.02 -0.95
C ARG A 102 -9.47 -12.84 -1.82
N LEU A 103 -10.41 -11.95 -2.14
CA LEU A 103 -10.11 -10.74 -2.88
C LEU A 103 -9.11 -9.87 -2.11
N SER A 104 -8.09 -9.34 -2.79
CA SER A 104 -7.02 -8.58 -2.12
C SER A 104 -6.38 -7.51 -2.98
N GLY A 105 -6.27 -7.70 -4.28
CA GLY A 105 -5.49 -6.88 -5.20
C GLY A 105 -6.07 -5.50 -5.53
N GLY A 106 -7.23 -5.13 -5.00
CA GLY A 106 -7.90 -3.87 -5.34
C GLY A 106 -8.83 -4.00 -6.54
N ILE A 107 -9.68 -2.99 -6.73
CA ILE A 107 -10.69 -2.94 -7.80
C ILE A 107 -10.23 -1.94 -8.86
N THR A 108 -10.29 -2.31 -10.13
CA THR A 108 -10.10 -1.40 -11.27
C THR A 108 -11.38 -1.35 -12.09
N ALA A 109 -11.88 -0.14 -12.32
CA ALA A 109 -13.01 0.10 -13.21
C ALA A 109 -12.48 0.64 -14.56
N ALA A 110 -12.70 -0.10 -15.63
CA ALA A 110 -12.30 0.27 -16.99
C ALA A 110 -13.14 -0.52 -18.01
N TYR A 111 -13.27 -0.02 -19.21
CA TYR A 111 -13.95 -0.72 -20.34
C TYR A 111 -15.35 -1.23 -19.95
N GLU A 112 -16.11 -0.45 -19.15
CA GLU A 112 -17.43 -0.83 -18.63
C GLU A 112 -17.42 -2.05 -17.69
N ASN A 113 -16.23 -2.51 -17.28
CA ASN A 113 -16.03 -3.67 -16.40
C ASN A 113 -15.27 -3.31 -15.13
N LEU A 114 -15.40 -4.19 -14.12
CA LEU A 114 -14.56 -4.19 -12.91
C LEU A 114 -13.58 -5.36 -12.99
N TYR A 115 -12.34 -5.12 -12.63
CA TYR A 115 -11.30 -6.15 -12.58
C TYR A 115 -10.75 -6.24 -11.16
N ILE A 116 -10.73 -7.44 -10.59
CA ILE A 116 -10.36 -7.68 -9.19
C ILE A 116 -9.39 -8.86 -9.11
N GLY A 117 -8.29 -8.70 -8.38
CA GLY A 117 -7.34 -9.76 -8.10
C GLY A 117 -7.60 -10.47 -6.77
N SER A 118 -7.17 -11.73 -6.66
CA SER A 118 -7.34 -12.55 -5.46
C SER A 118 -6.04 -13.19 -4.97
N GLU A 119 -5.97 -13.56 -3.68
CA GLU A 119 -4.89 -14.38 -3.11
C GLU A 119 -4.95 -15.84 -3.64
N ASN A 120 -6.06 -16.26 -4.22
CA ASN A 120 -6.18 -17.56 -4.89
C ASN A 120 -5.44 -17.60 -6.24
N GLY A 121 -4.93 -16.44 -6.71
CA GLY A 121 -4.26 -16.34 -8.01
C GLY A 121 -5.20 -16.18 -9.17
N GLU A 122 -6.37 -15.61 -8.93
CA GLU A 122 -7.38 -15.33 -9.96
C GLU A 122 -7.46 -13.84 -10.27
N VAL A 123 -7.82 -13.52 -11.50
CA VAL A 123 -8.33 -12.22 -11.93
C VAL A 123 -9.76 -12.43 -12.39
N ILE A 124 -10.67 -11.59 -11.89
CA ILE A 124 -12.12 -11.71 -12.14
C ILE A 124 -12.57 -10.41 -12.80
N ALA A 125 -13.29 -10.51 -13.92
CA ALA A 125 -13.95 -9.39 -14.57
C ALA A 125 -15.46 -9.47 -14.34
N LEU A 126 -16.04 -8.34 -13.92
CA LEU A 126 -17.47 -8.17 -13.69
C LEU A 126 -18.00 -7.05 -14.57
N ASP A 127 -19.21 -7.18 -15.06
CA ASP A 127 -19.95 -6.08 -15.67
C ASP A 127 -20.25 -5.00 -14.63
N GLN A 128 -20.00 -3.72 -14.93
CA GLN A 128 -20.19 -2.61 -13.98
C GLN A 128 -21.66 -2.35 -13.64
N ASP A 129 -22.58 -2.61 -14.59
CA ASP A 129 -23.98 -2.30 -14.43
C ASP A 129 -24.76 -3.39 -13.70
N THR A 130 -24.38 -4.66 -13.88
CA THR A 130 -25.12 -5.82 -13.35
C THR A 130 -24.38 -6.58 -12.24
N GLY A 131 -23.06 -6.55 -12.23
CA GLY A 131 -22.22 -7.37 -11.36
C GLY A 131 -22.05 -8.82 -11.85
N ASP A 132 -22.52 -9.13 -13.06
CA ASP A 132 -22.36 -10.47 -13.63
C ASP A 132 -20.88 -10.76 -13.93
N VAL A 133 -20.43 -11.99 -13.65
CA VAL A 133 -19.07 -12.43 -14.00
C VAL A 133 -18.96 -12.60 -15.51
N ILE A 134 -18.09 -11.81 -16.15
CA ILE A 134 -17.80 -11.91 -17.58
C ILE A 134 -16.78 -13.02 -17.83
N TRP A 135 -15.69 -13.00 -17.07
CA TRP A 135 -14.67 -14.05 -17.09
C TRP A 135 -13.92 -14.12 -15.75
N ARG A 136 -13.31 -15.29 -15.50
CA ARG A 136 -12.45 -15.57 -14.35
C ARG A 136 -11.27 -16.40 -14.85
N ILE A 137 -10.04 -15.97 -14.55
CA ILE A 137 -8.81 -16.58 -15.08
C ILE A 137 -7.81 -16.76 -13.94
N GLU A 138 -7.21 -17.96 -13.84
CA GLU A 138 -6.06 -18.23 -12.98
C GLU A 138 -4.77 -17.70 -13.62
N VAL A 139 -3.98 -16.93 -12.86
CA VAL A 139 -2.73 -16.31 -13.32
C VAL A 139 -1.47 -16.91 -12.68
N GLY A 140 -1.66 -17.97 -11.89
CA GLY A 140 -0.55 -18.79 -11.38
C GLY A 140 0.22 -18.22 -10.18
N GLY A 141 -0.20 -17.08 -9.60
CA GLY A 141 0.36 -16.48 -8.39
C GLY A 141 -0.65 -15.55 -7.75
N GLU A 142 -0.54 -15.26 -6.46
CA GLU A 142 -1.43 -14.31 -5.78
C GLU A 142 -1.40 -12.97 -6.50
N VAL A 143 -2.56 -12.30 -6.64
CA VAL A 143 -2.68 -10.94 -7.18
C VAL A 143 -2.97 -10.01 -6.01
N LEU A 144 -1.90 -9.47 -5.43
CA LEU A 144 -1.94 -8.59 -4.25
C LEU A 144 -1.93 -7.11 -4.63
N ALA A 145 -1.54 -6.81 -5.87
CA ALA A 145 -1.56 -5.47 -6.44
C ALA A 145 -2.84 -5.21 -7.22
N LYS A 146 -3.26 -3.96 -7.28
CA LYS A 146 -4.40 -3.53 -8.09
C LYS A 146 -4.12 -3.79 -9.57
N PRO A 147 -4.99 -4.49 -10.31
CA PRO A 147 -4.91 -4.58 -11.77
C PRO A 147 -4.92 -3.18 -12.38
N ILE A 148 -4.26 -2.99 -13.52
CA ILE A 148 -4.39 -1.75 -14.30
C ILE A 148 -4.92 -2.05 -15.70
N ALA A 149 -5.53 -1.05 -16.31
CA ALA A 149 -6.09 -1.15 -17.65
C ALA A 149 -5.36 -0.16 -18.59
N ASP A 150 -4.83 -0.66 -19.70
CA ASP A 150 -4.21 0.16 -20.74
C ASP A 150 -4.27 -0.57 -22.09
N SER A 151 -4.58 0.15 -23.17
CA SER A 151 -4.55 -0.34 -24.57
C SER A 151 -5.34 -1.64 -24.81
N GLY A 152 -6.51 -1.81 -24.18
CA GLY A 152 -7.33 -3.02 -24.29
C GLY A 152 -6.77 -4.23 -23.53
N LEU A 153 -5.84 -3.98 -22.60
CA LEU A 153 -5.23 -5.00 -21.75
C LEU A 153 -5.52 -4.72 -20.28
N ILE A 154 -5.65 -5.80 -19.51
CA ILE A 154 -5.62 -5.79 -18.07
C ILE A 154 -4.27 -6.36 -17.63
N ILE A 155 -3.47 -5.52 -16.96
CA ILE A 155 -2.11 -5.87 -16.56
C ILE A 155 -2.09 -6.10 -15.06
N VAL A 156 -1.61 -7.27 -14.64
CA VAL A 156 -1.51 -7.68 -13.25
C VAL A 156 -0.08 -8.08 -12.90
N ASN A 157 0.35 -7.70 -11.71
CA ASN A 157 1.58 -8.17 -11.09
C ASN A 157 1.23 -9.30 -10.11
N THR A 158 2.01 -10.36 -10.09
CA THR A 158 1.76 -11.52 -9.22
C THR A 158 2.90 -11.71 -8.22
N SER A 159 2.59 -12.28 -7.06
CA SER A 159 3.56 -12.62 -6.00
C SER A 159 4.67 -13.58 -6.45
N ARG A 160 4.54 -14.18 -7.63
CA ARG A 160 5.60 -14.97 -8.26
C ARG A 160 6.53 -14.15 -9.17
N GLY A 161 6.42 -12.82 -9.13
CA GLY A 161 7.25 -11.90 -9.92
C GLY A 161 6.92 -11.93 -11.41
N THR A 162 5.71 -12.30 -11.79
CA THR A 162 5.28 -12.31 -13.18
C THR A 162 4.30 -11.18 -13.42
N LEU A 163 4.64 -10.27 -14.34
CA LEU A 163 3.73 -9.29 -14.90
C LEU A 163 2.99 -9.94 -16.07
N ILE A 164 1.67 -9.95 -16.03
CA ILE A 164 0.82 -10.63 -17.01
C ILE A 164 -0.14 -9.61 -17.61
N ALA A 165 -0.32 -9.63 -18.92
CA ALA A 165 -1.36 -8.90 -19.59
C ALA A 165 -2.43 -9.86 -20.16
N LEU A 166 -3.67 -9.56 -19.81
CA LEU A 166 -4.86 -10.26 -20.24
C LEU A 166 -5.63 -9.39 -21.23
N ASP A 167 -6.29 -9.99 -22.18
CA ASP A 167 -7.27 -9.31 -23.03
C ASP A 167 -8.45 -8.83 -22.16
N GLU A 168 -8.85 -7.58 -22.27
CA GLU A 168 -9.87 -6.98 -21.41
C GLU A 168 -11.24 -7.65 -21.53
N SER A 169 -11.59 -8.13 -22.75
CA SER A 169 -12.91 -8.69 -23.05
C SER A 169 -13.02 -10.20 -22.81
N THR A 170 -11.91 -10.95 -22.96
CA THR A 170 -11.91 -12.42 -22.90
C THR A 170 -11.14 -13.00 -21.72
N GLY A 171 -10.26 -12.21 -21.06
CA GLY A 171 -9.34 -12.69 -20.06
C GLY A 171 -8.19 -13.54 -20.61
N GLU A 172 -8.08 -13.74 -21.94
CA GLU A 172 -6.99 -14.51 -22.54
C GLU A 172 -5.64 -13.83 -22.31
N GLN A 173 -4.64 -14.60 -21.89
CA GLN A 173 -3.28 -14.07 -21.71
C GLN A 173 -2.69 -13.65 -23.06
N ARG A 174 -2.32 -12.39 -23.19
CA ARG A 174 -1.66 -11.83 -24.36
C ARG A 174 -0.14 -11.95 -24.26
N TRP A 175 0.42 -11.68 -23.09
CA TRP A 175 1.84 -11.88 -22.78
C TRP A 175 2.07 -12.05 -21.28
N ALA A 176 3.23 -12.58 -20.92
CA ALA A 176 3.73 -12.64 -19.56
C ALA A 176 5.23 -12.36 -19.54
N LEU A 177 5.69 -11.66 -18.51
CA LEU A 177 7.08 -11.29 -18.30
C LEU A 177 7.46 -11.59 -16.85
N SER A 178 8.38 -12.55 -16.66
CA SER A 178 8.85 -12.93 -15.33
C SER A 178 10.10 -12.16 -14.92
N THR A 179 10.18 -11.80 -13.65
CA THR A 179 11.34 -11.24 -12.98
C THR A 179 11.82 -12.19 -11.90
N GLU A 180 13.06 -12.00 -11.45
CA GLU A 180 13.64 -12.81 -10.38
C GLU A 180 12.95 -12.50 -9.05
N VAL A 181 12.58 -13.55 -8.29
CA VAL A 181 11.98 -13.45 -6.95
C VAL A 181 12.93 -14.10 -5.94
N PRO A 182 13.34 -13.39 -4.88
CA PRO A 182 14.08 -13.97 -3.76
C PRO A 182 13.29 -15.05 -3.02
N ASN A 183 13.99 -15.88 -2.23
CA ASN A 183 13.34 -16.92 -1.41
C ASN A 183 12.45 -16.32 -0.29
N LEU A 184 12.75 -15.10 0.16
CA LEU A 184 11.99 -14.36 1.16
C LEU A 184 11.67 -12.98 0.62
N THR A 185 10.41 -12.61 0.66
CA THR A 185 9.87 -11.32 0.23
C THR A 185 8.91 -10.77 1.28
N LEU A 186 8.63 -9.50 1.26
CA LEU A 186 7.49 -8.94 1.99
C LEU A 186 6.19 -9.46 1.38
N ARG A 187 5.09 -9.35 2.13
CA ARG A 187 3.77 -9.63 1.59
C ARG A 187 3.20 -8.35 0.96
N GLY A 188 3.28 -8.28 -0.33
CA GLY A 188 2.82 -7.14 -1.13
C GLY A 188 3.29 -7.30 -2.56
N ASP A 189 2.76 -6.47 -3.42
CA ASP A 189 3.18 -6.34 -4.80
C ASP A 189 2.96 -4.88 -5.26
N SER A 190 3.87 -4.37 -6.07
CA SER A 190 3.73 -3.06 -6.70
C SER A 190 2.56 -3.06 -7.69
N THR A 191 1.64 -2.12 -7.56
CA THR A 191 0.66 -1.84 -8.61
C THR A 191 1.39 -1.24 -9.80
N PRO A 192 1.28 -1.82 -11.02
CA PRO A 192 1.92 -1.27 -12.19
C PRO A 192 1.37 0.12 -12.54
N THR A 193 2.17 0.93 -13.23
CA THR A 193 1.73 2.22 -13.79
C THR A 193 2.03 2.22 -15.28
N ALA A 194 1.00 2.46 -16.11
CA ALA A 194 1.15 2.54 -17.57
C ALA A 194 1.06 3.99 -18.05
N ILE A 195 2.00 4.40 -18.89
CA ILE A 195 1.99 5.72 -19.54
C ILE A 195 2.83 5.70 -20.81
N GLY A 196 2.34 6.33 -21.87
CA GLY A 196 3.08 6.51 -23.12
C GLY A 196 3.52 5.21 -23.79
N GLY A 197 2.74 4.13 -23.63
CA GLY A 197 3.03 2.80 -24.15
C GLY A 197 4.03 1.99 -23.34
N GLY A 198 4.53 2.52 -22.21
CA GLY A 198 5.36 1.84 -21.23
C GLY A 198 4.56 1.43 -19.99
N VAL A 199 4.90 0.29 -19.40
CA VAL A 199 4.44 -0.16 -18.10
C VAL A 199 5.62 -0.25 -17.13
N PHE A 200 5.43 0.26 -15.91
CA PHE A 200 6.46 0.38 -14.87
C PHE A 200 5.94 -0.30 -13.61
N TRP A 201 6.77 -1.13 -12.95
CA TRP A 201 6.41 -1.80 -11.70
C TRP A 201 7.63 -2.11 -10.85
N GLY A 202 7.43 -2.15 -9.56
CA GLY A 202 8.43 -2.62 -8.61
C GLY A 202 8.49 -4.15 -8.56
N THR A 203 9.67 -4.67 -8.26
CA THR A 203 9.95 -6.11 -8.19
C THR A 203 10.47 -6.50 -6.82
N ALA A 204 10.23 -7.75 -6.42
CA ALA A 204 10.65 -8.29 -5.12
C ALA A 204 12.18 -8.40 -4.94
N ASN A 205 12.97 -8.25 -6.00
CA ASN A 205 14.43 -8.20 -5.91
C ASN A 205 15.01 -6.77 -5.83
N GLY A 206 14.19 -5.79 -5.42
CA GLY A 206 14.64 -4.43 -5.16
C GLY A 206 14.85 -3.57 -6.40
N ARG A 207 14.15 -3.86 -7.50
CA ARG A 207 14.28 -3.11 -8.75
C ARG A 207 12.95 -2.48 -9.15
N LEU A 208 13.05 -1.41 -9.92
CA LEU A 208 11.99 -0.89 -10.75
C LEU A 208 12.20 -1.38 -12.17
N ALA A 209 11.20 -2.00 -12.77
CA ALA A 209 11.23 -2.54 -14.11
C ALA A 209 10.34 -1.73 -15.06
N ALA A 210 10.68 -1.74 -16.36
CA ALA A 210 9.91 -1.12 -17.41
C ALA A 210 9.78 -2.06 -18.61
N ALA A 211 8.58 -2.15 -19.20
CA ALA A 211 8.31 -2.93 -20.39
C ALA A 211 7.37 -2.18 -21.34
N ILE A 212 7.26 -2.68 -22.58
CA ILE A 212 6.30 -2.18 -23.57
C ILE A 212 4.93 -2.80 -23.27
N VAL A 213 3.89 -1.97 -23.10
CA VAL A 213 2.52 -2.40 -22.77
C VAL A 213 1.98 -3.43 -23.76
N GLU A 214 2.11 -3.20 -25.08
CA GLU A 214 1.49 -4.03 -26.10
C GLU A 214 2.02 -5.47 -26.19
N ARG A 215 3.29 -5.71 -25.80
CA ARG A 215 3.98 -6.99 -26.03
C ARG A 215 4.81 -7.52 -24.88
N GLY A 216 4.81 -6.85 -23.73
CA GLY A 216 5.54 -7.28 -22.53
C GLY A 216 7.07 -7.34 -22.71
N GLN A 217 7.63 -6.65 -23.70
CA GLN A 217 9.08 -6.64 -23.91
C GLN A 217 9.76 -5.78 -22.86
N LEU A 218 10.63 -6.37 -22.02
CA LEU A 218 11.43 -5.66 -21.04
C LEU A 218 12.32 -4.60 -21.73
N ILE A 219 12.28 -3.37 -21.23
CA ILE A 219 13.10 -2.25 -21.72
C ILE A 219 14.31 -2.08 -20.83
N TRP A 220 14.09 -1.97 -19.50
CA TRP A 220 15.15 -1.78 -18.52
C TRP A 220 14.71 -2.19 -17.10
N GLN A 221 15.69 -2.34 -16.23
CA GLN A 221 15.49 -2.47 -14.78
C GLN A 221 16.50 -1.58 -14.05
N GLN A 222 16.03 -0.78 -13.09
CA GLN A 222 16.86 0.11 -12.28
C GLN A 222 16.85 -0.33 -10.81
N PRO A 223 18.00 -0.38 -10.12
CA PRO A 223 18.04 -0.72 -8.70
C PRO A 223 17.49 0.42 -7.83
N VAL A 224 16.51 0.10 -6.99
CA VAL A 224 15.93 0.93 -5.94
C VAL A 224 16.52 0.54 -4.58
N GLY A 225 16.64 -0.75 -4.33
CA GLY A 225 17.32 -1.33 -3.17
C GLY A 225 18.44 -2.29 -3.60
N THR A 226 19.32 -2.60 -2.67
CA THR A 226 20.37 -3.61 -2.86
C THR A 226 20.41 -4.47 -1.60
N PRO A 227 20.24 -5.81 -1.70
CA PRO A 227 20.28 -6.70 -0.55
C PRO A 227 21.57 -6.53 0.26
N LYS A 228 21.45 -6.26 1.56
CA LYS A 228 22.59 -6.06 2.47
C LYS A 228 22.29 -6.76 3.79
N GLY A 229 23.32 -7.35 4.40
CA GLY A 229 23.21 -7.99 5.70
C GLY A 229 23.58 -9.46 5.70
N ALA A 230 23.59 -10.05 6.89
CA ALA A 230 24.03 -11.42 7.12
C ALA A 230 22.90 -12.44 7.06
N THR A 231 21.68 -12.03 7.39
CA THR A 231 20.49 -12.88 7.40
C THR A 231 19.61 -12.64 6.18
N GLU A 232 18.71 -13.58 5.86
CA GLU A 232 17.74 -13.39 4.79
C GLU A 232 16.78 -12.23 5.09
N ILE A 233 16.43 -12.00 6.36
CA ILE A 233 15.59 -10.87 6.78
C ILE A 233 16.28 -9.52 6.52
N ASP A 234 17.58 -9.41 6.85
CA ASP A 234 18.34 -8.18 6.59
C ASP A 234 18.46 -7.88 5.09
N ARG A 235 18.31 -8.89 4.25
CA ARG A 235 18.46 -8.82 2.79
C ARG A 235 17.15 -8.55 2.02
N LEU A 236 16.01 -8.45 2.73
CA LEU A 236 14.75 -8.04 2.11
C LEU A 236 14.88 -6.67 1.46
N VAL A 237 14.47 -6.52 0.20
CA VAL A 237 14.60 -5.27 -0.59
C VAL A 237 13.42 -5.05 -1.54
N ASP A 238 12.25 -5.41 -1.15
CA ASP A 238 11.06 -5.36 -2.00
C ASP A 238 10.73 -3.92 -2.45
N VAL A 239 10.21 -3.77 -3.67
CA VAL A 239 9.66 -2.52 -4.18
C VAL A 239 8.16 -2.72 -4.39
N ASP A 240 7.39 -2.61 -3.30
CA ASP A 240 5.93 -2.80 -3.30
C ASP A 240 5.16 -1.51 -3.58
N SER A 241 5.85 -0.37 -3.48
CA SER A 241 5.26 0.94 -3.81
C SER A 241 4.91 1.03 -5.29
N SER A 242 3.71 1.52 -5.56
CA SER A 242 3.25 1.84 -6.90
C SER A 242 4.05 3.01 -7.47
N PRO A 243 4.65 2.91 -8.68
CA PRO A 243 5.39 4.01 -9.26
C PRO A 243 4.47 5.17 -9.64
N ILE A 244 4.92 6.40 -9.37
CA ILE A 244 4.22 7.63 -9.78
C ILE A 244 5.00 8.31 -10.90
N VAL A 245 4.29 8.79 -11.94
CA VAL A 245 4.88 9.58 -13.00
C VAL A 245 4.40 11.02 -12.94
N LEU A 246 5.34 11.95 -12.85
CA LEU A 246 5.08 13.39 -12.81
C LEU A 246 6.04 14.12 -13.74
N GLY A 247 5.51 14.80 -14.77
CA GLY A 247 6.31 15.63 -15.66
C GLY A 247 7.50 14.93 -16.36
N GLY A 248 7.37 13.63 -16.67
CA GLY A 248 8.43 12.84 -17.30
C GLY A 248 9.45 12.27 -16.30
N THR A 249 9.23 12.43 -15.01
CA THR A 249 9.98 11.81 -13.93
C THR A 249 9.15 10.72 -13.27
N LEU A 250 9.74 9.57 -13.02
CA LEU A 250 9.15 8.45 -12.32
C LEU A 250 9.71 8.37 -10.91
N PHE A 251 8.83 8.20 -9.92
CA PHE A 251 9.17 8.09 -8.51
C PHE A 251 8.71 6.74 -7.97
N THR A 252 9.53 6.13 -7.12
CA THR A 252 9.19 4.93 -6.35
C THR A 252 10.09 4.83 -5.12
N VAL A 253 9.66 4.04 -4.16
CA VAL A 253 10.43 3.74 -2.94
C VAL A 253 10.43 2.23 -2.71
N GLY A 254 11.48 1.70 -2.10
CA GLY A 254 11.58 0.28 -1.74
C GLY A 254 11.87 0.08 -0.26
N TYR A 255 11.48 -1.05 0.25
CA TYR A 255 11.85 -1.53 1.59
C TYR A 255 13.36 -1.84 1.63
N ASN A 256 14.05 -1.44 2.70
CA ASN A 256 15.52 -1.43 2.80
C ASN A 256 16.20 -0.80 1.57
N GLY A 257 15.46 0.05 0.86
CA GLY A 257 15.86 0.68 -0.39
C GLY A 257 16.02 2.18 -0.27
N GLN A 258 15.63 2.85 -1.31
CA GLN A 258 15.71 4.30 -1.44
C GLN A 258 14.43 4.83 -2.12
N LEU A 259 14.05 6.06 -1.77
CA LEU A 259 13.19 6.87 -2.62
C LEU A 259 14.02 7.36 -3.80
N ILE A 260 13.57 7.10 -5.03
CA ILE A 260 14.31 7.41 -6.25
C ILE A 260 13.42 8.19 -7.23
N ALA A 261 14.03 9.18 -7.89
CA ALA A 261 13.48 9.84 -9.06
C ALA A 261 14.27 9.43 -10.30
N ILE A 262 13.59 8.99 -11.33
CA ILE A 262 14.18 8.49 -12.59
C ILE A 262 13.62 9.32 -13.74
N ASP A 263 14.52 9.81 -14.62
CA ASP A 263 14.11 10.40 -15.89
C ASP A 263 13.59 9.31 -16.84
N LEU A 264 12.33 9.40 -17.24
CA LEU A 264 11.66 8.38 -18.06
C LEU A 264 12.29 8.16 -19.43
N ARG A 265 12.91 9.19 -20.00
CA ARG A 265 13.49 9.14 -21.34
C ARG A 265 14.83 8.40 -21.35
N SER A 266 15.69 8.72 -20.37
CA SER A 266 17.04 8.16 -20.28
C SER A 266 17.14 6.94 -19.37
N ALA A 267 16.10 6.66 -18.57
CA ALA A 267 16.08 5.68 -17.48
C ALA A 267 17.17 5.93 -16.41
N ASN A 268 17.77 7.13 -16.36
CA ASN A 268 18.79 7.46 -15.38
C ASN A 268 18.20 8.05 -14.11
N PRO A 269 18.74 7.72 -12.93
CA PRO A 269 18.36 8.38 -11.70
C PRO A 269 18.72 9.88 -11.75
N ILE A 270 17.72 10.73 -11.42
CA ILE A 270 17.90 12.17 -11.22
C ILE A 270 18.44 12.42 -9.80
N TRP A 271 17.81 11.80 -8.82
CA TRP A 271 18.24 11.81 -7.43
C TRP A 271 17.79 10.56 -6.68
N LYS A 272 18.41 10.29 -5.53
CA LYS A 272 18.10 9.22 -4.60
C LYS A 272 18.14 9.74 -3.18
N ARG A 273 17.25 9.22 -2.29
CA ARG A 273 17.21 9.54 -0.87
C ARG A 273 17.01 8.26 -0.06
N ASN A 274 17.62 8.21 1.11
CA ASN A 274 17.56 7.04 1.98
C ASN A 274 16.27 7.05 2.80
N TYR A 275 15.18 6.58 2.20
CA TYR A 275 13.92 6.29 2.86
C TYR A 275 13.55 4.85 2.54
N SER A 276 13.27 4.05 3.58
CA SER A 276 12.76 2.70 3.47
C SER A 276 11.25 2.71 3.65
N SER A 277 10.52 2.13 2.70
CA SER A 277 9.06 2.05 2.73
C SER A 277 8.57 0.87 1.89
N ALA A 278 7.49 0.23 2.35
CA ALA A 278 6.72 -0.75 1.60
C ALA A 278 5.33 -0.21 1.19
N THR A 279 4.98 1.03 1.56
CA THR A 279 3.69 1.64 1.23
C THR A 279 3.76 2.49 -0.02
N ASP A 280 2.62 2.69 -0.67
CA ASP A 280 2.51 3.59 -1.80
C ASP A 280 2.83 5.03 -1.39
N ILE A 281 3.40 5.79 -2.32
CA ILE A 281 3.71 7.21 -2.15
C ILE A 281 2.59 8.08 -2.73
N ALA A 282 2.51 9.34 -2.32
CA ALA A 282 1.59 10.32 -2.88
C ALA A 282 2.32 11.56 -3.40
N THR A 283 1.67 12.36 -4.25
CA THR A 283 2.22 13.63 -4.74
C THR A 283 1.15 14.68 -4.93
N ASP A 284 1.50 15.92 -4.61
CA ASP A 284 0.69 17.11 -4.91
C ASP A 284 1.17 17.85 -6.17
N GLY A 285 2.06 17.23 -6.96
CA GLY A 285 2.67 17.79 -8.14
C GLY A 285 3.98 18.54 -7.88
N SER A 286 4.29 18.90 -6.64
CA SER A 286 5.52 19.57 -6.23
C SER A 286 6.29 18.81 -5.16
N ARG A 287 5.60 18.01 -4.37
CA ARG A 287 6.13 17.20 -3.27
C ARG A 287 5.83 15.73 -3.52
N ILE A 288 6.70 14.87 -2.97
CA ILE A 288 6.45 13.44 -2.81
C ILE A 288 6.30 13.19 -1.31
N PHE A 289 5.22 12.51 -0.93
CA PHE A 289 4.92 12.11 0.44
C PHE A 289 5.20 10.62 0.61
N VAL A 290 5.95 10.27 1.64
CA VAL A 290 6.40 8.91 1.94
C VAL A 290 6.05 8.57 3.39
N ILE A 291 5.56 7.36 3.63
CA ILE A 291 5.50 6.77 4.97
C ILE A 291 6.69 5.83 5.10
N THR A 292 7.57 6.09 6.05
CA THR A 292 8.73 5.24 6.29
C THR A 292 8.34 3.94 7.00
N GLU A 293 9.24 2.96 7.07
CA GLU A 293 9.05 1.69 7.82
C GLU A 293 8.79 1.90 9.33
N LYS A 294 9.09 3.08 9.85
CA LYS A 294 8.79 3.49 11.22
C LYS A 294 7.50 4.29 11.34
N ASP A 295 6.73 4.40 10.26
CA ASP A 295 5.54 5.26 10.19
C ASP A 295 5.82 6.76 10.37
N HIS A 296 7.05 7.21 10.06
CA HIS A 296 7.27 8.65 9.92
C HIS A 296 6.69 9.13 8.59
N VAL A 297 5.99 10.25 8.64
CA VAL A 297 5.44 10.91 7.46
C VAL A 297 6.44 11.95 6.98
N VAL A 298 6.91 11.82 5.74
CA VAL A 298 7.96 12.66 5.17
C VAL A 298 7.48 13.32 3.89
N ALA A 299 7.78 14.60 3.71
CA ALA A 299 7.62 15.29 2.44
C ALA A 299 8.98 15.69 1.87
N VAL A 300 9.19 15.38 0.60
CA VAL A 300 10.39 15.80 -0.14
C VAL A 300 9.98 16.62 -1.37
N ASP A 301 10.81 17.59 -1.74
CA ASP A 301 10.68 18.33 -2.99
C ASP A 301 10.85 17.37 -4.19
N ALA A 302 9.85 17.28 -5.06
CA ALA A 302 9.85 16.30 -6.15
C ALA A 302 11.01 16.50 -7.14
N ARG A 303 11.48 17.73 -7.35
CA ARG A 303 12.54 18.06 -8.32
C ARG A 303 13.94 17.77 -7.80
N SER A 304 14.21 18.08 -6.52
CA SER A 304 15.54 17.98 -5.91
C SER A 304 15.70 16.79 -4.96
N GLY A 305 14.59 16.21 -4.49
CA GLY A 305 14.56 15.23 -3.41
C GLY A 305 14.97 15.81 -2.05
N THR A 306 14.99 17.12 -1.88
CA THR A 306 15.30 17.75 -0.60
C THR A 306 14.14 17.50 0.36
N GLU A 307 14.43 17.00 1.57
CA GLU A 307 13.45 16.89 2.63
C GLU A 307 12.93 18.28 3.02
N LEU A 308 11.61 18.43 3.04
CA LEU A 308 10.92 19.65 3.39
C LEU A 308 10.47 19.62 4.84
N TRP A 309 9.94 18.50 5.27
CA TRP A 309 9.55 18.25 6.65
C TRP A 309 9.43 16.73 6.92
N GLU A 310 9.55 16.34 8.18
CA GLU A 310 9.30 15.02 8.72
C GLU A 310 8.42 15.13 9.97
N ASN A 311 7.43 14.24 10.09
CA ASN A 311 6.62 14.08 11.29
C ASN A 311 6.71 12.65 11.80
N SER A 312 7.32 12.45 12.97
CA SER A 312 7.52 11.14 13.61
C SER A 312 6.52 10.84 14.73
N LYS A 313 5.52 11.69 14.94
CA LYS A 313 4.58 11.56 16.08
C LYS A 313 3.62 10.36 15.95
N LEU A 314 3.59 9.70 14.79
CA LEU A 314 2.80 8.50 14.52
C LEU A 314 3.65 7.22 14.46
N GLU A 315 4.85 7.22 15.04
CA GLU A 315 5.79 6.11 14.95
C GLU A 315 5.16 4.78 15.37
N TYR A 316 5.30 3.75 14.52
CA TYR A 316 4.78 2.38 14.69
C TYR A 316 3.25 2.26 14.86
N ARG A 317 2.47 3.19 14.28
CA ARG A 317 1.00 3.13 14.30
C ARG A 317 0.40 2.36 13.12
N GLN A 318 1.23 1.76 12.27
CA GLN A 318 0.86 0.99 11.07
C GLN A 318 -0.03 1.81 10.14
N LEU A 319 0.57 2.86 9.58
CA LEU A 319 -0.13 3.83 8.76
C LEU A 319 -0.50 3.26 7.39
N THR A 320 -1.64 3.69 6.87
CA THR A 320 -2.01 3.50 5.46
C THR A 320 -1.12 4.36 4.56
N ALA A 321 -1.09 4.07 3.26
CA ALA A 321 -0.52 4.99 2.30
C ALA A 321 -1.13 6.40 2.44
N PRO A 322 -0.34 7.47 2.24
CA PRO A 322 -0.83 8.84 2.35
C PRO A 322 -1.77 9.17 1.19
N VAL A 323 -2.84 9.89 1.47
CA VAL A 323 -3.81 10.36 0.48
C VAL A 323 -3.99 11.87 0.62
N LEU A 324 -4.04 12.57 -0.51
CA LEU A 324 -4.36 14.00 -0.52
C LEU A 324 -5.87 14.18 -0.58
N VAL A 325 -6.42 14.90 0.39
CA VAL A 325 -7.82 15.33 0.43
C VAL A 325 -7.80 16.85 0.53
N ASP A 326 -8.23 17.52 -0.50
CA ASP A 326 -8.15 18.97 -0.63
C ASP A 326 -6.71 19.49 -0.39
N ASN A 327 -6.52 20.31 0.62
CA ASN A 327 -5.22 20.85 1.00
C ASN A 327 -4.48 20.03 2.06
N TYR A 328 -5.03 18.90 2.43
CA TYR A 328 -4.52 18.08 3.54
C TYR A 328 -3.91 16.78 3.05
N LEU A 329 -2.92 16.30 3.78
CA LEU A 329 -2.41 14.94 3.69
C LEU A 329 -3.10 14.10 4.78
N VAL A 330 -3.68 12.98 4.41
CA VAL A 330 -4.43 12.11 5.31
C VAL A 330 -3.80 10.74 5.36
N VAL A 331 -3.61 10.22 6.57
CA VAL A 331 -3.19 8.85 6.82
C VAL A 331 -4.12 8.21 7.84
N GLY A 332 -4.47 6.95 7.65
CA GLY A 332 -5.20 6.15 8.61
C GLY A 332 -4.26 5.29 9.45
N ASP A 333 -4.63 4.95 10.67
CA ASP A 333 -3.86 4.06 11.52
C ASP A 333 -4.60 2.76 11.88
N THR A 334 -3.87 1.83 12.48
CA THR A 334 -4.42 0.52 12.89
C THR A 334 -5.44 0.59 14.02
N LEU A 335 -5.51 1.71 14.76
CA LEU A 335 -6.48 1.94 15.83
C LEU A 335 -7.71 2.72 15.36
N GLY A 336 -7.82 2.98 14.05
CA GLY A 336 -9.00 3.57 13.43
C GLY A 336 -9.10 5.08 13.50
N TYR A 337 -7.96 5.74 13.67
CA TYR A 337 -7.89 7.19 13.54
C TYR A 337 -7.45 7.60 12.14
N LEU A 338 -8.10 8.60 11.58
CA LEU A 338 -7.61 9.39 10.46
C LEU A 338 -6.89 10.61 11.02
N HIS A 339 -5.65 10.80 10.57
CA HIS A 339 -4.80 11.94 10.93
C HIS A 339 -4.70 12.87 9.73
N TRP A 340 -5.09 14.11 9.93
CA TRP A 340 -5.11 15.16 8.94
C TRP A 340 -3.94 16.10 9.18
N MET A 341 -3.12 16.30 8.17
CA MET A 341 -1.91 17.10 8.25
C MET A 341 -1.93 18.19 7.19
N ASP A 342 -1.49 19.39 7.52
CA ASP A 342 -1.16 20.41 6.52
C ASP A 342 -0.02 19.88 5.64
N ARG A 343 -0.27 19.74 4.33
CA ARG A 343 0.70 19.16 3.39
C ARG A 343 1.98 19.97 3.22
N SER A 344 1.98 21.25 3.65
CA SER A 344 3.13 22.16 3.51
C SER A 344 4.08 22.08 4.71
N THR A 345 3.55 21.82 5.90
CA THR A 345 4.29 21.85 7.16
C THR A 345 4.41 20.50 7.84
N GLY A 346 3.52 19.55 7.52
CA GLY A 346 3.41 18.26 8.23
C GLY A 346 2.79 18.36 9.62
N GLU A 347 2.26 19.52 10.02
CA GLU A 347 1.60 19.68 11.30
C GLU A 347 0.17 19.11 11.25
N PHE A 348 -0.28 18.52 12.37
CA PHE A 348 -1.65 18.04 12.49
C PHE A 348 -2.63 19.20 12.52
N VAL A 349 -3.69 19.08 11.73
CA VAL A 349 -4.79 20.06 11.67
C VAL A 349 -6.11 19.47 12.15
N ALA A 350 -6.29 18.15 12.06
CA ALA A 350 -7.44 17.46 12.63
C ALA A 350 -7.10 15.98 12.88
N GLN A 351 -7.91 15.36 13.72
CA GLN A 351 -7.87 13.94 14.02
C GLN A 351 -9.29 13.43 14.19
N GLN A 352 -9.58 12.27 13.60
CA GLN A 352 -10.91 11.69 13.62
C GLN A 352 -10.84 10.20 13.95
N PHE A 353 -11.51 9.78 15.01
CA PHE A 353 -11.80 8.37 15.23
C PHE A 353 -12.96 7.93 14.33
N VAL A 354 -12.80 6.85 13.60
CA VAL A 354 -13.82 6.31 12.69
C VAL A 354 -14.34 4.97 13.15
N ASP A 355 -13.45 4.03 13.51
CA ASP A 355 -13.80 2.67 13.89
C ASP A 355 -12.59 1.93 14.48
N ASP A 356 -12.78 1.12 15.52
CA ASP A 356 -11.70 0.45 16.26
C ASP A 356 -11.02 -0.71 15.52
N SER A 357 -11.55 -1.15 14.39
CA SER A 357 -10.91 -2.19 13.56
C SER A 357 -9.74 -1.66 12.72
N GLY A 358 -9.61 -0.35 12.58
CA GLY A 358 -8.56 0.29 11.80
C GLY A 358 -8.77 0.21 10.28
N PHE A 359 -7.71 0.56 9.54
CA PHE A 359 -7.76 0.67 8.09
C PHE A 359 -6.71 -0.21 7.41
N ALA A 360 -7.03 -0.75 6.23
CA ALA A 360 -6.07 -1.41 5.34
C ALA A 360 -5.61 -0.45 4.23
N VAL A 361 -6.46 0.48 3.84
CA VAL A 361 -6.23 1.45 2.76
C VAL A 361 -6.63 2.86 3.23
N GLY A 362 -6.07 3.88 2.60
CA GLY A 362 -6.46 5.26 2.85
C GLY A 362 -7.83 5.60 2.24
N PRO A 363 -8.33 6.83 2.48
CA PRO A 363 -9.60 7.28 1.93
C PRO A 363 -9.59 7.35 0.39
N THR A 364 -10.74 7.06 -0.21
CA THR A 364 -10.99 7.25 -1.64
C THR A 364 -11.74 8.57 -1.85
N LEU A 365 -11.21 9.44 -2.71
CA LEU A 365 -11.83 10.74 -2.98
C LEU A 365 -13.12 10.59 -3.79
N LEU A 366 -14.10 11.40 -3.45
CA LEU A 366 -15.31 11.69 -4.25
C LEU A 366 -15.30 13.15 -4.67
N SER A 367 -16.26 13.55 -5.49
CA SER A 367 -16.41 14.95 -5.91
C SER A 367 -16.78 15.90 -4.77
N ASP A 368 -17.41 15.37 -3.73
CA ASP A 368 -18.02 16.10 -2.61
C ASP A 368 -17.66 15.50 -1.23
N GLY A 369 -16.46 14.94 -1.10
CA GLY A 369 -15.98 14.32 0.12
C GLY A 369 -15.08 13.12 -0.14
N TYR A 370 -15.11 12.16 0.74
CA TYR A 370 -14.32 10.94 0.63
C TYR A 370 -15.01 9.74 1.26
N VAL A 371 -14.65 8.55 0.81
CA VAL A 371 -15.12 7.29 1.38
C VAL A 371 -13.96 6.57 2.04
N ILE A 372 -14.19 6.02 3.22
CA ILE A 372 -13.27 5.14 3.92
C ILE A 372 -13.91 3.77 4.15
N THR A 373 -13.14 2.70 3.96
CA THR A 373 -13.51 1.34 4.36
C THR A 373 -12.69 0.92 5.57
N THR A 374 -13.37 0.41 6.59
CA THR A 374 -12.72 -0.12 7.78
C THR A 374 -12.41 -1.61 7.60
N ARG A 375 -11.52 -2.15 8.43
CA ARG A 375 -11.12 -3.58 8.31
C ARG A 375 -12.27 -4.55 8.56
N ASN A 376 -13.27 -4.18 9.38
CA ASN A 376 -14.46 -4.98 9.64
C ASN A 376 -15.60 -4.77 8.61
N GLY A 377 -15.35 -3.99 7.55
CA GLY A 377 -16.27 -3.86 6.42
C GLY A 377 -17.27 -2.71 6.49
N ASP A 378 -17.11 -1.76 7.41
CA ASP A 378 -17.87 -0.53 7.35
C ASP A 378 -17.39 0.34 6.19
N VAL A 379 -18.33 0.90 5.44
CA VAL A 379 -18.09 1.88 4.36
C VAL A 379 -18.77 3.17 4.75
N LYS A 380 -18.00 4.23 4.93
CA LYS A 380 -18.49 5.54 5.39
C LYS A 380 -18.11 6.65 4.43
N LYS A 381 -19.11 7.43 3.99
CA LYS A 381 -18.84 8.71 3.31
C LYS A 381 -18.73 9.80 4.35
N LEU A 382 -17.70 10.59 4.23
CA LEU A 382 -17.34 11.66 5.12
C LEU A 382 -17.09 12.94 4.31
N THR A 383 -17.42 14.09 4.90
CA THR A 383 -17.20 15.42 4.32
C THR A 383 -16.48 16.30 5.32
N ILE A 384 -15.70 17.25 4.83
CA ILE A 384 -15.12 18.32 5.65
C ILE A 384 -16.07 19.51 5.57
N ASN A 385 -16.63 19.90 6.72
CA ASN A 385 -17.36 21.15 6.84
C ASN A 385 -16.39 22.19 7.43
N GLU A 386 -15.97 23.16 6.62
CA GLU A 386 -15.17 24.31 7.06
C GLU A 386 -16.02 25.33 7.83
#